data_1c0763a3a909bbbe25adebd5b7870596
#
_entry.id   1c0763a3a909bbbe25adebd5b7870596
#
_cell.length_a   1.000
_cell.length_b   1.000
_cell.length_c   1.000
_cell.angle_alpha   90.00
_cell.angle_beta   90.00
_cell.angle_gamma   90.00
#
_symmetry.space_group_name_H-M   'P 1'
#
loop_
_entity.id
_entity.type
_entity.pdbx_description
1 polymer ?
#
loop_
_entity_poly.entity_id
_entity_poly.type
_entity_poly.pdbx_seq_one_letter_code
_entity_poly.pdbx_strand_id
1 'polypeptide(L)'
;MTFFAKFCIPFIIGTVFLFAVVLIKYLTWLRDLPKSDLKLIIRGIPTPRTLAAVWEIVCESLLHRRIFRVNPMLGYMHMSLAFGWFLLIAVGWIETVAYLGLRWVPLQGHVFFKYFVPLNGITEHKPLFDFAMDALLLFVLSGVGLAWFKRMRSRALGMKRTTKHILLDRIALSALWCIFPVRLLAESITVAIYGG
;
A
#
# COMPACT_ATOMS: atom_id res chain seq x y z
N MET A 1 -22.05 -15.48 -13.78
CA MET A 1 -21.15 -14.56 -13.05
C MET A 1 -19.84 -15.29 -12.83
N THR A 2 -18.74 -14.82 -13.41
CA THR A 2 -17.42 -15.46 -13.28
C THR A 2 -16.92 -15.36 -11.83
N PHE A 3 -16.08 -16.29 -11.39
CA PHE A 3 -15.48 -16.28 -10.06
C PHE A 3 -14.79 -14.94 -9.75
N PHE A 4 -14.16 -14.36 -10.76
CA PHE A 4 -13.51 -13.05 -10.69
C PHE A 4 -14.51 -11.91 -10.39
N ALA A 5 -15.69 -11.90 -11.01
CA ALA A 5 -16.71 -10.88 -10.74
C ALA A 5 -17.22 -10.96 -9.29
N LYS A 6 -17.35 -12.16 -8.74
CA LYS A 6 -17.73 -12.35 -7.32
C LYS A 6 -16.69 -11.76 -6.35
N PHE A 7 -15.41 -11.81 -6.72
CA PHE A 7 -14.31 -11.27 -5.92
C PHE A 7 -14.18 -9.74 -6.03
N CYS A 8 -14.38 -9.19 -7.23
CA CYS A 8 -14.27 -7.75 -7.47
C CYS A 8 -15.37 -6.94 -6.80
N ILE A 9 -16.57 -7.49 -6.65
CA ILE A 9 -17.72 -6.78 -6.05
C ILE A 9 -17.41 -6.31 -4.61
N PRO A 10 -17.03 -7.19 -3.65
CA PRO A 10 -16.72 -6.75 -2.29
C PRO A 10 -15.52 -5.81 -2.24
N PHE A 11 -14.53 -5.99 -3.12
CA PHE A 11 -13.38 -5.10 -3.22
C PHE A 11 -13.81 -3.69 -3.66
N ILE A 12 -14.62 -3.57 -4.70
CA ILE A 12 -15.13 -2.28 -5.19
C ILE A 12 -15.98 -1.60 -4.11
N ILE A 13 -16.88 -2.34 -3.47
CA ILE A 13 -17.72 -1.81 -2.38
C ILE A 13 -16.84 -1.29 -1.24
N GLY A 14 -15.84 -2.08 -0.79
CA GLY A 14 -14.91 -1.67 0.26
C GLY A 14 -14.10 -0.44 -0.12
N THR A 15 -13.64 -0.36 -1.36
CA THR A 15 -12.87 0.78 -1.86
C THR A 15 -13.72 2.04 -1.94
N VAL A 16 -14.95 1.95 -2.47
CA VAL A 16 -15.90 3.08 -2.51
C VAL A 16 -16.24 3.56 -1.10
N PHE A 17 -16.49 2.64 -0.17
CA PHE A 17 -16.70 2.97 1.23
C PHE A 17 -15.51 3.69 1.85
N LEU A 18 -14.29 3.20 1.62
CA LEU A 18 -13.06 3.83 2.10
C LEU A 18 -12.92 5.26 1.56
N PHE A 19 -13.11 5.45 0.26
CA PHE A 19 -13.07 6.78 -0.35
C PHE A 19 -14.15 7.71 0.21
N ALA A 20 -15.35 7.22 0.42
CA ALA A 20 -16.44 8.02 1.03
C ALA A 20 -16.06 8.47 2.45
N VAL A 21 -15.51 7.58 3.28
CA VAL A 21 -15.08 7.92 4.65
C VAL A 21 -13.94 8.94 4.63
N VAL A 22 -12.94 8.74 3.76
CA VAL A 22 -11.81 9.68 3.62
C VAL A 22 -12.32 11.05 3.15
N LEU A 23 -13.20 11.08 2.16
CA LEU A 23 -13.78 12.32 1.64
C LEU A 23 -14.59 13.06 2.71
N ILE A 24 -15.44 12.36 3.45
CA ILE A 24 -16.23 12.96 4.53
C ILE A 24 -15.30 13.55 5.59
N LYS A 25 -14.27 12.83 6.02
CA LYS A 25 -13.30 13.34 6.99
C LYS A 25 -12.57 14.55 6.46
N TYR A 26 -12.16 14.53 5.20
CA TYR A 26 -11.46 15.66 4.58
C TYR A 26 -12.35 16.89 4.45
N LEU A 27 -13.60 16.72 4.02
CA LEU A 27 -14.58 17.80 3.93
C LEU A 27 -14.91 18.38 5.32
N THR A 28 -15.04 17.53 6.33
CA THR A 28 -15.27 17.97 7.71
C THR A 28 -14.10 18.81 8.19
N TRP A 29 -12.85 18.33 7.96
CA TRP A 29 -11.67 19.08 8.32
C TRP A 29 -11.58 20.43 7.58
N LEU A 30 -11.86 20.48 6.27
CA LEU A 30 -11.89 21.73 5.50
C LEU A 30 -12.95 22.70 6.01
N ARG A 31 -14.13 22.19 6.40
CA ARG A 31 -15.20 23.02 6.95
C ARG A 31 -14.83 23.68 8.28
N ASP A 32 -14.08 22.96 9.11
CA ASP A 32 -13.70 23.41 10.43
C ASP A 32 -12.47 24.37 10.40
N LEU A 33 -11.85 24.55 9.22
CA LEU A 33 -10.74 25.50 9.03
C LEU A 33 -11.23 26.96 9.04
N PRO A 34 -10.47 27.87 9.66
CA PRO A 34 -10.68 29.30 9.53
C PRO A 34 -10.65 29.75 8.06
N LYS A 35 -11.49 30.70 7.70
CA LYS A 35 -11.55 31.23 6.31
C LYS A 35 -10.22 31.82 5.82
N SER A 36 -9.40 32.34 6.72
CA SER A 36 -8.02 32.80 6.45
C SER A 36 -7.15 31.66 5.92
N ASP A 37 -7.20 30.50 6.60
CA ASP A 37 -6.35 29.36 6.29
C ASP A 37 -6.81 28.68 5.00
N LEU A 38 -8.12 28.60 4.77
CA LEU A 38 -8.66 28.12 3.50
C LEU A 38 -8.19 28.98 2.32
N LYS A 39 -8.18 30.31 2.46
CA LYS A 39 -7.63 31.21 1.43
C LYS A 39 -6.14 30.99 1.20
N LEU A 40 -5.37 30.75 2.26
CA LEU A 40 -3.94 30.45 2.15
C LEU A 40 -3.69 29.14 1.42
N ILE A 41 -4.47 28.10 1.72
CA ILE A 41 -4.40 26.80 1.02
C ILE A 41 -4.66 26.99 -0.47
N ILE A 42 -5.79 27.63 -0.83
CA ILE A 42 -6.17 27.83 -2.24
C ILE A 42 -5.13 28.65 -3.00
N ARG A 43 -4.60 29.73 -2.39
CA ARG A 43 -3.53 30.53 -2.99
C ARG A 43 -2.19 29.81 -3.07
N GLY A 44 -1.95 28.84 -2.17
CA GLY A 44 -0.74 28.03 -2.13
C GLY A 44 -0.64 27.00 -3.25
N ILE A 45 -1.79 26.46 -3.70
CA ILE A 45 -1.84 25.37 -4.68
C ILE A 45 -1.03 25.63 -5.96
N PRO A 46 -1.15 26.79 -6.65
CA PRO A 46 -0.41 27.05 -7.88
C PRO A 46 1.02 27.57 -7.65
N THR A 47 1.61 27.33 -6.49
CA THR A 47 2.94 27.86 -6.16
C THR A 47 3.99 26.75 -6.07
N PRO A 48 5.30 27.07 -6.22
CA PRO A 48 6.39 26.11 -5.99
C PRO A 48 6.37 25.46 -4.58
N ARG A 49 5.69 26.08 -3.63
CA ARG A 49 5.50 25.53 -2.27
C ARG A 49 4.73 24.22 -2.29
N THR A 50 3.80 24.05 -3.23
CA THR A 50 3.08 22.77 -3.39
C THR A 50 4.02 21.65 -3.82
N LEU A 51 4.95 21.91 -4.74
CA LEU A 51 5.97 20.93 -5.12
C LEU A 51 6.89 20.59 -3.94
N ALA A 52 7.27 21.60 -3.16
CA ALA A 52 8.06 21.37 -1.94
C ALA A 52 7.28 20.52 -0.92
N ALA A 53 5.99 20.77 -0.74
CA ALA A 53 5.13 19.98 0.15
C ALA A 53 4.96 18.54 -0.34
N VAL A 54 4.77 18.32 -1.64
CA VAL A 54 4.74 16.96 -2.23
C VAL A 54 6.07 16.24 -2.01
N TRP A 55 7.19 16.94 -2.23
CA TRP A 55 8.52 16.39 -1.96
C TRP A 55 8.71 16.05 -0.48
N GLU A 56 8.24 16.90 0.42
CA GLU A 56 8.25 16.62 1.85
C GLU A 56 7.42 15.38 2.21
N ILE A 57 6.23 15.22 1.62
CA ILE A 57 5.41 14.01 1.79
C ILE A 57 6.18 12.77 1.33
N VAL A 58 6.85 12.81 0.18
CA VAL A 58 7.67 11.69 -0.29
C VAL A 58 8.79 11.37 0.69
N CYS A 59 9.54 12.40 1.11
CA CYS A 59 10.69 12.20 2.00
C CYS A 59 10.29 11.75 3.42
N GLU A 60 9.21 12.29 3.96
CA GLU A 60 8.87 12.08 5.38
C GLU A 60 7.79 11.01 5.58
N SER A 61 6.87 10.82 4.62
CA SER A 61 5.79 9.84 4.74
C SER A 61 6.07 8.52 4.02
N LEU A 62 6.77 8.54 2.88
CA LEU A 62 7.14 7.31 2.17
C LEU A 62 8.52 6.81 2.58
N LEU A 63 9.54 7.67 2.50
CA LEU A 63 10.92 7.29 2.82
C LEU A 63 11.26 7.35 4.32
N HIS A 64 10.41 7.98 5.13
CA HIS A 64 10.57 8.08 6.59
C HIS A 64 11.95 8.63 7.03
N ARG A 65 12.46 9.64 6.30
CA ARG A 65 13.81 10.19 6.45
C ARG A 65 14.14 10.61 7.88
N ARG A 66 13.21 11.24 8.60
CA ARG A 66 13.41 11.65 10.01
C ARG A 66 13.58 10.44 10.92
N ILE A 67 12.77 9.40 10.69
CA ILE A 67 12.83 8.16 11.49
C ILE A 67 14.16 7.46 11.25
N PHE A 68 14.65 7.42 10.01
CA PHE A 68 15.96 6.86 9.68
C PHE A 68 17.11 7.53 10.44
N ARG A 69 17.07 8.85 10.61
CA ARG A 69 18.10 9.59 11.36
C ARG A 69 18.13 9.25 12.83
N VAL A 70 16.99 8.92 13.42
CA VAL A 70 16.87 8.58 14.85
C VAL A 70 17.13 7.09 15.09
N ASN A 71 16.56 6.24 14.26
CA ASN A 71 16.74 4.78 14.35
C ASN A 71 16.61 4.16 12.95
N PRO A 72 17.75 3.76 12.33
CA PRO A 72 17.76 3.22 10.96
C PRO A 72 16.90 1.98 10.78
N MET A 73 16.87 1.08 11.78
CA MET A 73 16.05 -0.14 11.70
C MET A 73 14.57 0.17 11.74
N LEU A 74 14.15 1.12 12.57
CA LEU A 74 12.77 1.59 12.64
C LEU A 74 12.39 2.33 11.34
N GLY A 75 13.30 3.15 10.80
CA GLY A 75 13.13 3.83 9.52
C GLY A 75 12.94 2.84 8.39
N TYR A 76 13.78 1.82 8.29
CA TYR A 76 13.67 0.75 7.31
C TYR A 76 12.32 0.01 7.42
N MET A 77 11.93 -0.39 8.61
CA MET A 77 10.64 -1.06 8.85
C MET A 77 9.46 -0.23 8.34
N HIS A 78 9.43 1.06 8.65
CA HIS A 78 8.35 1.94 8.20
C HIS A 78 8.40 2.21 6.69
N MET A 79 9.60 2.43 6.14
CA MET A 79 9.79 2.65 4.70
C MET A 79 9.39 1.41 3.91
N SER A 80 9.83 0.23 4.29
CA SER A 80 9.49 -1.01 3.58
C SER A 80 7.99 -1.28 3.57
N LEU A 81 7.28 -0.98 4.67
CA LEU A 81 5.83 -1.11 4.73
C LEU A 81 5.12 -0.04 3.89
N ALA A 82 5.44 1.25 4.06
CA ALA A 82 4.72 2.34 3.41
C ALA A 82 5.13 2.47 1.93
N PHE A 83 6.42 2.61 1.66
CA PHE A 83 6.93 2.83 0.31
C PHE A 83 6.89 1.55 -0.52
N GLY A 84 7.21 0.41 0.08
CA GLY A 84 7.12 -0.89 -0.59
C GLY A 84 5.68 -1.19 -1.01
N TRP A 85 4.71 -0.94 -0.15
CA TRP A 85 3.30 -1.10 -0.52
C TRP A 85 2.86 -0.13 -1.61
N PHE A 86 3.25 1.13 -1.50
CA PHE A 86 3.00 2.12 -2.56
C PHE A 86 3.56 1.66 -3.91
N LEU A 87 4.81 1.17 -3.92
CA LEU A 87 5.45 0.67 -5.14
C LEU A 87 4.75 -0.59 -5.69
N LEU A 88 4.31 -1.51 -4.85
CA LEU A 88 3.53 -2.68 -5.29
C LEU A 88 2.26 -2.25 -6.03
N ILE A 89 1.55 -1.23 -5.51
CA ILE A 89 0.36 -0.69 -6.17
C ILE A 89 0.73 0.00 -7.48
N ALA A 90 1.77 0.84 -7.48
CA ALA A 90 2.18 1.61 -8.64
C ALA A 90 2.69 0.71 -9.78
N VAL A 91 3.58 -0.24 -9.48
CA VAL A 91 4.12 -1.19 -10.46
C VAL A 91 3.03 -2.12 -10.98
N GLY A 92 2.18 -2.65 -10.10
CA GLY A 92 1.04 -3.48 -10.51
C GLY A 92 0.04 -2.72 -11.37
N TRP A 93 -0.17 -1.42 -11.12
CA TRP A 93 -0.99 -0.57 -11.98
C TRP A 93 -0.35 -0.36 -13.36
N ILE A 94 0.95 -0.04 -13.41
CA ILE A 94 1.70 0.13 -14.67
C ILE A 94 1.63 -1.16 -15.48
N GLU A 95 1.85 -2.30 -14.86
CA GLU A 95 1.73 -3.61 -15.49
C GLU A 95 0.32 -3.83 -16.06
N THR A 96 -0.72 -3.55 -15.28
CA THR A 96 -2.11 -3.69 -15.71
C THR A 96 -2.43 -2.80 -16.91
N VAL A 97 -1.97 -1.54 -16.91
CA VAL A 97 -2.16 -0.61 -18.04
C VAL A 97 -1.40 -1.07 -19.27
N ALA A 98 -0.14 -1.49 -19.10
CA ALA A 98 0.71 -1.90 -20.22
C ALA A 98 0.19 -3.14 -20.95
N TYR A 99 -0.39 -4.09 -20.21
CA TYR A 99 -0.71 -5.42 -20.75
C TYR A 99 -2.20 -5.70 -20.94
N LEU A 100 -3.06 -5.10 -20.15
CA LEU A 100 -4.50 -5.27 -20.28
C LEU A 100 -5.16 -4.17 -21.13
N GLY A 101 -4.41 -3.14 -21.54
CA GLY A 101 -4.93 -2.02 -22.32
C GLY A 101 -6.00 -1.20 -21.61
N LEU A 102 -6.21 -1.43 -20.33
CA LEU A 102 -7.29 -0.83 -19.55
C LEU A 102 -6.84 0.55 -19.05
N ARG A 103 -7.03 1.55 -19.88
CA ARG A 103 -6.47 2.90 -19.69
C ARG A 103 -7.01 3.69 -18.49
N TRP A 104 -8.15 3.31 -17.85
CA TRP A 104 -8.79 4.31 -16.98
C TRP A 104 -9.59 3.83 -15.77
N VAL A 105 -9.38 2.65 -15.21
CA VAL A 105 -10.09 2.28 -13.99
C VAL A 105 -9.13 2.11 -12.81
N PRO A 106 -8.93 3.15 -11.97
CA PRO A 106 -8.04 3.08 -10.79
C PRO A 106 -8.50 2.08 -9.72
N LEU A 107 -9.70 1.51 -9.86
CA LEU A 107 -10.34 0.58 -8.93
C LEU A 107 -10.29 -0.88 -9.41
N GLN A 108 -9.35 -1.22 -10.26
CA GLN A 108 -9.26 -2.59 -10.76
C GLN A 108 -8.67 -3.52 -9.71
N GLY A 109 -9.52 -4.40 -9.21
CA GLY A 109 -9.10 -5.51 -8.37
C GLY A 109 -8.03 -6.41 -8.99
N HIS A 110 -7.82 -6.33 -10.31
CA HIS A 110 -6.78 -7.04 -11.07
C HIS A 110 -5.38 -6.79 -10.52
N VAL A 111 -5.08 -5.58 -10.05
CA VAL A 111 -3.77 -5.24 -9.44
C VAL A 111 -3.47 -6.11 -8.24
N PHE A 112 -4.51 -6.53 -7.51
CA PHE A 112 -4.37 -7.33 -6.30
C PHE A 112 -4.61 -8.82 -6.53
N PHE A 113 -5.38 -9.18 -7.56
CA PHE A 113 -5.89 -10.53 -7.77
C PHE A 113 -5.42 -11.19 -9.08
N LYS A 114 -4.53 -10.55 -9.82
CA LYS A 114 -3.95 -11.08 -11.06
C LYS A 114 -3.37 -12.49 -10.87
N TYR A 115 -2.74 -12.72 -9.74
CA TYR A 115 -2.10 -13.99 -9.40
C TYR A 115 -3.07 -15.11 -8.97
N PHE A 116 -4.30 -14.75 -8.62
CA PHE A 116 -5.30 -15.72 -8.14
C PHE A 116 -6.23 -16.24 -9.22
N VAL A 117 -6.25 -15.59 -10.38
CA VAL A 117 -7.16 -15.94 -11.46
C VAL A 117 -6.40 -15.91 -12.77
N PRO A 118 -6.13 -17.07 -13.38
CA PRO A 118 -5.61 -17.11 -14.74
C PRO A 118 -6.65 -16.44 -15.65
N LEU A 119 -6.33 -15.23 -16.08
CA LEU A 119 -7.12 -14.56 -17.13
C LEU A 119 -6.84 -15.31 -18.41
N ASN A 120 -7.86 -16.00 -18.93
CA ASN A 120 -7.80 -16.80 -20.14
C ASN A 120 -7.00 -16.09 -21.24
N GLY A 121 -5.84 -16.63 -21.62
CA GLY A 121 -5.00 -16.16 -22.70
C GLY A 121 -3.96 -15.08 -22.37
N ILE A 122 -3.86 -14.59 -21.12
CA ILE A 122 -2.84 -13.61 -20.73
C ILE A 122 -1.78 -14.26 -19.82
N THR A 123 -1.32 -15.41 -20.24
CA THR A 123 -0.22 -16.15 -19.60
C THR A 123 1.14 -15.80 -20.22
N GLU A 124 1.27 -14.67 -20.89
CA GLU A 124 2.61 -14.23 -21.28
C GLU A 124 3.39 -13.88 -20.01
N HIS A 125 4.33 -14.74 -19.68
CA HIS A 125 5.32 -14.48 -18.66
C HIS A 125 6.08 -13.20 -19.00
N LYS A 126 6.08 -12.25 -18.05
CA LYS A 126 6.75 -10.96 -18.21
C LYS A 126 7.82 -10.86 -17.13
N PRO A 127 8.95 -11.50 -17.34
CA PRO A 127 9.93 -11.79 -16.30
C PRO A 127 10.40 -10.54 -15.56
N LEU A 128 10.42 -9.38 -16.21
CA LEU A 128 10.83 -8.14 -15.56
C LEU A 128 9.81 -7.66 -14.52
N PHE A 129 8.52 -7.71 -14.84
CA PHE A 129 7.47 -7.29 -13.91
C PHE A 129 7.28 -8.30 -12.79
N ASP A 130 7.33 -9.59 -13.12
CA ASP A 130 7.23 -10.65 -12.13
C ASP A 130 8.39 -10.53 -11.13
N PHE A 131 9.62 -10.38 -11.60
CA PHE A 131 10.78 -10.13 -10.75
C PHE A 131 10.65 -8.87 -9.90
N ALA A 132 10.18 -7.75 -10.49
CA ALA A 132 10.00 -6.50 -9.76
C ALA A 132 8.93 -6.62 -8.67
N MET A 133 7.83 -7.31 -8.95
CA MET A 133 6.74 -7.53 -7.99
C MET A 133 7.18 -8.44 -6.85
N ASP A 134 7.93 -9.52 -7.14
CA ASP A 134 8.48 -10.43 -6.15
C ASP A 134 9.50 -9.73 -5.24
N ALA A 135 10.42 -8.97 -5.85
CA ALA A 135 11.40 -8.19 -5.10
C ALA A 135 10.73 -7.16 -4.16
N LEU A 136 9.70 -6.47 -4.65
CA LEU A 136 8.91 -5.55 -3.84
C LEU A 136 8.12 -6.26 -2.74
N LEU A 137 7.55 -7.43 -3.03
CA LEU A 137 6.85 -8.23 -2.04
C LEU A 137 7.81 -8.69 -0.93
N LEU A 138 9.00 -9.17 -1.27
CA LEU A 138 10.04 -9.54 -0.30
C LEU A 138 10.49 -8.32 0.52
N PHE A 139 10.62 -7.16 -0.11
CA PHE A 139 10.94 -5.92 0.58
C PHE A 139 9.88 -5.57 1.64
N VAL A 140 8.60 -5.64 1.30
CA VAL A 140 7.49 -5.42 2.25
C VAL A 140 7.46 -6.49 3.34
N LEU A 141 7.65 -7.76 2.98
CA LEU A 141 7.68 -8.88 3.94
C LEU A 141 8.81 -8.73 4.96
N SER A 142 9.96 -8.22 4.57
CA SER A 142 11.04 -7.92 5.52
C SER A 142 10.62 -6.89 6.56
N GLY A 143 9.87 -5.85 6.16
CA GLY A 143 9.27 -4.85 7.06
C GLY A 143 8.20 -5.43 7.97
N VAL A 144 7.34 -6.31 7.45
CA VAL A 144 6.35 -7.05 8.23
C VAL A 144 7.04 -7.91 9.28
N GLY A 145 8.07 -8.66 8.88
CA GLY A 145 8.87 -9.49 9.80
C GLY A 145 9.48 -8.66 10.94
N LEU A 146 10.06 -7.50 10.63
CA LEU A 146 10.59 -6.57 11.63
C LEU A 146 9.51 -5.99 12.54
N ALA A 147 8.32 -5.68 11.99
CA ALA A 147 7.20 -5.19 12.77
C ALA A 147 6.69 -6.24 13.76
N TRP A 148 6.62 -7.51 13.34
CA TRP A 148 6.27 -8.61 14.22
C TRP A 148 7.35 -8.86 15.28
N PHE A 149 8.62 -8.85 14.88
CA PHE A 149 9.75 -9.00 15.81
C PHE A 149 9.75 -7.88 16.86
N LYS A 150 9.54 -6.63 16.45
CA LYS A 150 9.37 -5.49 17.36
C LYS A 150 8.21 -5.71 18.35
N ARG A 151 7.12 -6.33 17.91
CA ARG A 151 5.96 -6.58 18.76
C ARG A 151 6.23 -7.65 19.80
N MET A 152 7.00 -8.69 19.44
CA MET A 152 7.36 -9.78 20.34
C MET A 152 8.51 -9.40 21.29
N ARG A 153 9.51 -8.68 20.78
CA ARG A 153 10.70 -8.26 21.52
C ARG A 153 10.92 -6.75 21.42
N SER A 154 10.02 -5.99 22.06
CA SER A 154 9.99 -4.53 21.97
C SER A 154 11.27 -3.81 22.40
N ARG A 155 12.14 -4.44 23.18
CA ARG A 155 13.43 -3.88 23.65
C ARG A 155 14.59 -4.21 22.71
N ALA A 156 14.43 -5.17 21.80
CA ALA A 156 15.45 -5.50 20.82
C ALA A 156 15.56 -4.37 19.77
N LEU A 157 16.75 -4.11 19.30
CA LEU A 157 17.03 -3.10 18.26
C LEU A 157 16.62 -1.66 18.64
N GLY A 158 16.52 -1.33 19.93
CA GLY A 158 16.16 0.01 20.40
C GLY A 158 14.71 0.45 20.10
N MET A 159 13.87 -0.46 19.64
CA MET A 159 12.49 -0.19 19.26
C MET A 159 11.55 -0.35 20.46
N LYS A 160 11.36 0.70 21.26
CA LYS A 160 10.40 0.67 22.37
C LYS A 160 8.96 0.60 21.87
N ARG A 161 8.12 -0.13 22.61
CA ARG A 161 6.67 -0.16 22.38
C ARG A 161 6.07 1.14 22.91
N THR A 162 5.74 2.06 22.01
CA THR A 162 5.27 3.41 22.37
C THR A 162 3.76 3.57 22.39
N THR A 163 3.01 2.68 21.74
CA THR A 163 1.57 2.83 21.54
C THR A 163 0.79 1.68 22.19
N LYS A 164 -0.18 2.02 23.04
CA LYS A 164 -1.19 1.07 23.52
C LYS A 164 -2.32 1.05 22.49
N HIS A 165 -2.34 0.04 21.63
CA HIS A 165 -3.44 -0.13 20.70
C HIS A 165 -4.65 -0.78 21.37
N ILE A 166 -5.85 -0.31 21.06
CA ILE A 166 -7.12 -0.96 21.37
C ILE A 166 -7.17 -2.32 20.65
N LEU A 167 -7.97 -3.25 21.17
CA LEU A 167 -8.07 -4.59 20.59
C LEU A 167 -8.41 -4.56 19.10
N LEU A 168 -9.33 -3.69 18.71
CA LEU A 168 -9.75 -3.52 17.30
C LEU A 168 -8.60 -3.08 16.40
N ASP A 169 -7.77 -2.13 16.84
CA ASP A 169 -6.57 -1.70 16.11
C ASP A 169 -5.56 -2.83 15.94
N ARG A 170 -5.44 -3.69 16.97
CA ARG A 170 -4.53 -4.85 16.91
C ARG A 170 -5.01 -5.87 15.87
N ILE A 171 -6.31 -6.12 15.83
CA ILE A 171 -6.91 -7.03 14.84
C ILE A 171 -6.71 -6.45 13.44
N ALA A 172 -7.05 -5.18 13.23
CA ALA A 172 -6.90 -4.50 11.94
C ALA A 172 -5.46 -4.49 11.43
N LEU A 173 -4.49 -4.13 12.28
CA LEU A 173 -3.07 -4.16 11.93
C LEU A 173 -2.56 -5.57 11.66
N SER A 174 -3.01 -6.56 12.44
CA SER A 174 -2.60 -7.96 12.21
C SER A 174 -3.17 -8.49 10.91
N ALA A 175 -4.44 -8.19 10.59
CA ALA A 175 -5.06 -8.53 9.33
C ALA A 175 -4.32 -7.87 8.15
N LEU A 176 -4.00 -6.58 8.25
CA LEU A 176 -3.23 -5.86 7.23
C LEU A 176 -1.87 -6.51 6.99
N TRP A 177 -1.14 -6.89 8.03
CA TRP A 177 0.18 -7.52 7.88
C TRP A 177 0.09 -8.95 7.35
N CYS A 178 -0.99 -9.67 7.63
CA CYS A 178 -1.22 -11.02 7.09
C CYS A 178 -1.49 -11.04 5.59
N ILE A 179 -1.92 -9.92 4.98
CA ILE A 179 -2.16 -9.84 3.54
C ILE A 179 -0.91 -10.23 2.74
N PHE A 180 0.27 -9.75 3.14
CA PHE A 180 1.51 -9.97 2.39
C PHE A 180 2.01 -11.41 2.43
N PRO A 181 2.08 -12.10 3.59
CA PRO A 181 2.40 -13.53 3.63
C PRO A 181 1.38 -14.39 2.89
N VAL A 182 0.09 -14.06 3.01
CA VAL A 182 -0.98 -14.79 2.29
C VAL A 182 -0.83 -14.58 0.78
N ARG A 183 -0.49 -13.37 0.34
CA ARG A 183 -0.20 -13.10 -1.06
C ARG A 183 0.98 -13.94 -1.56
N LEU A 184 2.10 -14.00 -0.82
CA LEU A 184 3.26 -14.82 -1.20
C LEU A 184 2.88 -16.29 -1.33
N LEU A 185 2.10 -16.84 -0.38
CA LEU A 185 1.63 -18.21 -0.45
C LEU A 185 0.74 -18.46 -1.68
N ALA A 186 -0.19 -17.55 -1.94
CA ALA A 186 -1.06 -17.66 -3.10
C ALA A 186 -0.30 -17.60 -4.42
N GLU A 187 0.69 -16.71 -4.52
CA GLU A 187 1.58 -16.59 -5.67
C GLU A 187 2.40 -17.85 -5.88
N SER A 188 3.02 -18.36 -4.81
CA SER A 188 3.77 -19.62 -4.85
C SER A 188 2.91 -20.81 -5.29
N ILE A 189 1.66 -20.91 -4.81
CA ILE A 189 0.72 -21.94 -5.24
C ILE A 189 0.35 -21.77 -6.72
N THR A 190 0.12 -20.55 -7.16
CA THR A 190 -0.21 -20.26 -8.56
C THR A 190 0.95 -20.66 -9.48
N VAL A 191 2.17 -20.30 -9.14
CA VAL A 191 3.37 -20.69 -9.89
C VAL A 191 3.54 -22.23 -9.90
N ALA A 192 3.31 -22.90 -8.79
CA ALA A 192 3.40 -24.36 -8.71
C ALA A 192 2.37 -25.08 -9.60
N ILE A 193 1.19 -24.48 -9.79
CA ILE A 193 0.13 -25.09 -10.61
C ILE A 193 0.26 -24.73 -12.09
N TYR A 194 0.66 -23.51 -12.41
CA TYR A 194 0.59 -22.95 -13.76
C TYR A 194 1.95 -22.50 -14.34
N GLY A 195 3.01 -22.55 -13.55
CA GLY A 195 4.33 -22.01 -13.90
C GLY A 195 5.30 -23.05 -14.49
N GLY A 196 4.79 -24.17 -14.96
CA GLY A 196 5.57 -25.23 -15.62
C GLY A 196 5.73 -24.99 -17.12
#